data_d6da81fec435668d75ba6dadca4c950a
#
_entry.id   d6da81fec435668d75ba6dadca4c950a
#
_cell.length_a   1.000
_cell.length_b   1.000
_cell.length_c   1.000
_cell.angle_alpha   90.00
_cell.angle_beta   90.00
_cell.angle_gamma   90.00
#
_symmetry.space_group_name_H-M   'P 1'
#
loop_
_entity.id
_entity.type
_entity.pdbx_description
1 polymer ?
#
loop_
_entity_poly.entity_id
_entity_poly.type
_entity_poly.pdbx_seq_one_letter_code
_entity_poly.pdbx_strand_id
1 'polypeptide(L)'
;MTNWVKPVTLQGKHVRLEPMTEAHIPDLAEIGIGQSFWNYMLYGDIKTEEDMRQWVLDILSRVENGTDMPFVAIHLASGRVAGATRYLNILPKDRGLEIGGTWYGLDFQRTPVNTECKYLLLTHAFETLRCIRVQLKTDLLNERSQKAIERIGAIKEGVLRNHMILPDGRYRDSVFYSILDKEWGTVKKNLEAKLTR
;
A
#
# COMPACT_ATOMS: atom_id res chain seq x y z
N MET A 1 -9.54 9.29 21.74
CA MET A 1 -8.08 9.38 21.51
C MET A 1 -7.87 10.01 20.15
N THR A 2 -6.99 11.00 20.00
CA THR A 2 -6.69 11.57 18.68
C THR A 2 -5.87 10.55 17.89
N ASN A 3 -6.35 10.16 16.70
CA ASN A 3 -5.61 9.24 15.82
C ASN A 3 -4.24 9.83 15.49
N TRP A 4 -3.18 9.05 15.69
CA TRP A 4 -1.79 9.43 15.38
C TRP A 4 -1.62 9.68 13.88
N VAL A 5 -2.15 8.79 13.04
CA VAL A 5 -2.22 8.98 11.60
C VAL A 5 -3.54 9.66 11.26
N LYS A 6 -3.48 10.81 10.62
CA LYS A 6 -4.65 11.60 10.21
C LYS A 6 -4.81 11.55 8.69
N PRO A 7 -6.04 11.73 8.16
CA PRO A 7 -6.22 11.91 6.74
C PRO A 7 -5.35 13.05 6.21
N VAL A 8 -4.61 12.77 5.15
CA VAL A 8 -3.69 13.72 4.50
C VAL A 8 -3.62 13.44 3.02
N THR A 9 -3.53 14.48 2.20
CA THR A 9 -3.19 14.37 0.78
C THR A 9 -1.69 14.52 0.61
N LEU A 10 -1.05 13.55 -0.06
CA LEU A 10 0.37 13.57 -0.36
C LEU A 10 0.54 13.70 -1.88
N GLN A 11 1.29 14.68 -2.35
CA GLN A 11 1.43 14.94 -3.78
C GLN A 11 2.89 14.96 -4.19
N GLY A 12 3.19 14.23 -5.26
CA GLY A 12 4.47 14.19 -5.94
C GLY A 12 4.40 14.82 -7.34
N LYS A 13 5.28 14.36 -8.22
CA LYS A 13 5.34 14.77 -9.63
C LYS A 13 4.37 13.98 -10.52
N HIS A 14 4.22 12.69 -10.25
CA HIS A 14 3.46 11.75 -11.08
C HIS A 14 2.13 11.36 -10.44
N VAL A 15 2.07 11.35 -9.10
CA VAL A 15 0.89 10.90 -8.37
C VAL A 15 0.50 11.84 -7.24
N ARG A 16 -0.79 11.82 -6.93
CA ARG A 16 -1.37 12.34 -5.69
C ARG A 16 -2.04 11.19 -4.97
N LEU A 17 -1.72 11.01 -3.70
CA LEU A 17 -2.39 10.10 -2.80
C LEU A 17 -3.44 10.87 -2.01
N GLU A 18 -4.69 10.51 -2.18
CA GLU A 18 -5.83 11.09 -1.47
C GLU A 18 -6.39 10.09 -0.47
N PRO A 19 -6.90 10.53 0.70
CA PRO A 19 -7.68 9.66 1.57
C PRO A 19 -8.81 8.99 0.80
N MET A 20 -8.93 7.67 0.91
CA MET A 20 -9.99 6.91 0.24
C MET A 20 -11.37 7.31 0.78
N THR A 21 -12.33 7.44 -0.11
CA THR A 21 -13.75 7.65 0.19
C THR A 21 -14.61 6.77 -0.71
N GLU A 22 -15.90 6.66 -0.41
CA GLU A 22 -16.85 5.93 -1.26
C GLU A 22 -16.96 6.51 -2.68
N ALA A 23 -16.71 7.82 -2.84
CA ALA A 23 -16.74 8.46 -4.16
C ALA A 23 -15.73 7.86 -5.16
N HIS A 24 -14.68 7.18 -4.67
CA HIS A 24 -13.68 6.54 -5.52
C HIS A 24 -14.09 5.14 -6.02
N ILE A 25 -15.24 4.59 -5.56
CA ILE A 25 -15.65 3.22 -5.89
C ILE A 25 -15.75 2.99 -7.40
N PRO A 26 -16.43 3.83 -8.20
CA PRO A 26 -16.55 3.59 -9.64
C PRO A 26 -15.18 3.51 -10.34
N ASP A 27 -14.29 4.46 -10.06
CA ASP A 27 -12.97 4.52 -10.70
C ASP A 27 -12.07 3.36 -10.26
N LEU A 28 -12.16 2.94 -8.99
CA LEU A 28 -11.44 1.76 -8.48
C LEU A 28 -11.98 0.48 -9.12
N ALA A 29 -13.30 0.38 -9.32
CA ALA A 29 -13.94 -0.75 -9.98
C ALA A 29 -13.49 -0.86 -11.45
N GLU A 30 -13.45 0.25 -12.18
CA GLU A 30 -13.00 0.29 -13.58
C GLU A 30 -11.65 -0.39 -13.78
N ILE A 31 -10.69 -0.17 -12.86
CA ILE A 31 -9.32 -0.66 -13.01
C ILE A 31 -9.02 -1.92 -12.20
N GLY A 32 -9.88 -2.28 -11.24
CA GLY A 32 -9.63 -3.35 -10.26
C GLY A 32 -10.41 -4.63 -10.51
N ILE A 33 -11.55 -4.58 -11.21
CA ILE A 33 -12.40 -5.75 -11.44
C ILE A 33 -11.67 -6.79 -12.31
N GLY A 34 -11.78 -8.07 -11.90
CA GLY A 34 -11.25 -9.20 -12.66
C GLY A 34 -9.73 -9.32 -12.71
N GLN A 35 -9.01 -8.59 -11.86
CA GLN A 35 -7.55 -8.58 -11.88
C GLN A 35 -6.95 -9.72 -11.06
N SER A 36 -5.94 -10.39 -11.61
CA SER A 36 -5.27 -11.55 -10.99
C SER A 36 -4.46 -11.22 -9.72
N PHE A 37 -4.16 -9.96 -9.45
CA PHE A 37 -3.45 -9.60 -8.20
C PHE A 37 -4.28 -9.85 -6.95
N TRP A 38 -5.60 -10.00 -7.06
CA TRP A 38 -6.49 -10.36 -5.95
C TRP A 38 -6.18 -11.75 -5.39
N ASN A 39 -5.63 -12.67 -6.20
CA ASN A 39 -5.24 -14.03 -5.79
C ASN A 39 -4.21 -14.05 -4.63
N TYR A 40 -3.53 -12.95 -4.40
CA TYR A 40 -2.56 -12.81 -3.30
C TYR A 40 -3.08 -12.00 -2.13
N MET A 41 -4.34 -11.55 -2.19
CA MET A 41 -4.96 -10.70 -1.18
C MET A 41 -6.03 -11.45 -0.37
N LEU A 42 -6.35 -10.89 0.79
CA LEU A 42 -7.31 -11.51 1.75
C LEU A 42 -8.78 -11.26 1.40
N TYR A 43 -9.06 -10.68 0.24
CA TYR A 43 -10.41 -10.24 -0.11
C TYR A 43 -11.12 -11.13 -1.12
N GLY A 44 -10.39 -12.09 -1.72
CA GLY A 44 -10.90 -12.88 -2.84
C GLY A 44 -11.00 -12.07 -4.14
N ASP A 45 -11.66 -12.67 -5.12
CA ASP A 45 -11.87 -12.05 -6.41
C ASP A 45 -12.86 -10.87 -6.31
N ILE A 46 -12.49 -9.74 -6.85
CA ILE A 46 -13.37 -8.59 -7.08
C ILE A 46 -13.89 -8.70 -8.52
N LYS A 47 -15.15 -9.03 -8.70
CA LYS A 47 -15.77 -9.31 -10.01
C LYS A 47 -16.81 -8.28 -10.43
N THR A 48 -17.34 -7.54 -9.47
CA THR A 48 -18.40 -6.56 -9.67
C THR A 48 -18.07 -5.25 -8.96
N GLU A 49 -18.77 -4.18 -9.32
CA GLU A 49 -18.68 -2.90 -8.59
C GLU A 49 -19.16 -3.06 -7.14
N GLU A 50 -20.14 -3.94 -6.89
CA GLU A 50 -20.58 -4.21 -5.52
C GLU A 50 -19.49 -4.91 -4.70
N ASP A 51 -18.72 -5.83 -5.27
CA ASP A 51 -17.56 -6.41 -4.57
C ASP A 51 -16.52 -5.32 -4.23
N MET A 52 -16.29 -4.39 -5.17
CA MET A 52 -15.39 -3.25 -4.93
C MET A 52 -15.94 -2.33 -3.83
N ARG A 53 -17.24 -2.09 -3.82
CA ARG A 53 -17.93 -1.33 -2.77
C ARG A 53 -17.72 -1.97 -1.40
N GLN A 54 -17.98 -3.26 -1.29
CA GLN A 54 -17.78 -3.99 -0.03
C GLN A 54 -16.33 -3.94 0.43
N TRP A 55 -15.37 -4.07 -0.49
CA TRP A 55 -13.95 -3.93 -0.20
C TRP A 55 -13.60 -2.53 0.34
N VAL A 56 -14.11 -1.48 -0.28
CA VAL A 56 -13.89 -0.09 0.18
C VAL A 56 -14.51 0.13 1.56
N LEU A 57 -15.75 -0.30 1.77
CA LEU A 57 -16.46 -0.14 3.04
C LEU A 57 -15.77 -0.89 4.18
N ASP A 58 -15.29 -2.13 3.94
CA ASP A 58 -14.51 -2.89 4.93
C ASP A 58 -13.24 -2.14 5.34
N ILE A 59 -12.54 -1.54 4.39
CA ILE A 59 -11.32 -0.77 4.69
C ILE A 59 -11.65 0.52 5.43
N LEU A 60 -12.70 1.24 5.04
CA LEU A 60 -13.12 2.48 5.69
C LEU A 60 -13.57 2.24 7.15
N SER A 61 -14.22 1.12 7.44
CA SER A 61 -14.59 0.75 8.83
C SER A 61 -13.37 0.64 9.76
N ARG A 62 -12.21 0.29 9.22
CA ARG A 62 -10.95 0.18 9.98
C ARG A 62 -10.31 1.54 10.28
N VAL A 63 -10.63 2.57 9.49
CA VAL A 63 -10.20 3.95 9.76
C VAL A 63 -10.79 4.45 11.06
N GLU A 64 -12.06 4.15 11.32
CA GLU A 64 -12.76 4.53 12.56
C GLU A 64 -12.08 3.92 13.79
N ASN A 65 -11.56 2.70 13.66
CA ASN A 65 -10.81 2.01 14.71
C ASN A 65 -9.35 2.51 14.85
N GLY A 66 -8.89 3.40 13.95
CA GLY A 66 -7.53 3.95 13.95
C GLY A 66 -6.44 2.96 13.56
N THR A 67 -6.80 1.81 12.97
CA THR A 67 -5.86 0.75 12.57
C THR A 67 -5.35 0.90 11.15
N ASP A 68 -6.12 1.57 10.29
CA ASP A 68 -5.82 1.75 8.87
C ASP A 68 -5.99 3.21 8.44
N MET A 69 -5.24 3.61 7.41
CA MET A 69 -5.41 4.87 6.68
C MET A 69 -5.22 4.57 5.18
N PRO A 70 -6.33 4.37 4.44
CA PRO A 70 -6.29 4.04 3.02
C PRO A 70 -6.15 5.30 2.15
N PHE A 71 -5.44 5.13 1.03
CA PHE A 71 -5.24 6.13 0.01
C PHE A 71 -5.61 5.60 -1.36
N VAL A 72 -6.18 6.46 -2.17
CA VAL A 72 -6.32 6.27 -3.62
C VAL A 72 -5.20 7.03 -4.32
N ALA A 73 -4.54 6.39 -5.26
CA ALA A 73 -3.50 7.00 -6.06
C ALA A 73 -4.11 7.58 -7.34
N ILE A 74 -3.98 8.89 -7.52
CA ILE A 74 -4.40 9.61 -8.73
C ILE A 74 -3.16 9.87 -9.59
N HIS A 75 -3.16 9.41 -10.84
CA HIS A 75 -2.11 9.70 -11.80
C HIS A 75 -2.28 11.12 -12.35
N LEU A 76 -1.35 12.03 -12.03
CA LEU A 76 -1.52 13.46 -12.28
C LEU A 76 -1.62 13.82 -13.77
N ALA A 77 -0.87 13.12 -14.63
CA ALA A 77 -0.89 13.44 -16.07
C ALA A 77 -2.20 13.09 -16.77
N SER A 78 -2.94 12.09 -16.29
CA SER A 78 -4.23 11.68 -16.88
C SER A 78 -5.43 12.04 -16.03
N GLY A 79 -5.26 12.43 -14.78
CA GLY A 79 -6.33 12.64 -13.81
C GLY A 79 -7.05 11.34 -13.36
N ARG A 80 -6.66 10.18 -13.88
CA ARG A 80 -7.31 8.89 -13.59
C ARG A 80 -6.84 8.29 -12.28
N VAL A 81 -7.72 7.54 -11.64
CA VAL A 81 -7.34 6.63 -10.55
C VAL A 81 -6.36 5.59 -11.07
N ALA A 82 -5.23 5.44 -10.39
CA ALA A 82 -4.19 4.48 -10.75
C ALA A 82 -4.25 3.21 -9.88
N GLY A 83 -4.83 3.27 -8.69
CA GLY A 83 -4.92 2.17 -7.75
C GLY A 83 -5.08 2.62 -6.32
N ALA A 84 -4.78 1.72 -5.39
CA ALA A 84 -4.89 1.99 -3.97
C ALA A 84 -3.69 1.44 -3.17
N THR A 85 -3.47 2.04 -2.01
CA THR A 85 -2.48 1.62 -1.02
C THR A 85 -2.92 2.12 0.35
N ARG A 86 -2.33 1.64 1.46
CA ARG A 86 -2.69 2.14 2.79
C ARG A 86 -1.58 1.97 3.81
N TYR A 87 -1.65 2.78 4.88
CA TYR A 87 -1.10 2.40 6.16
C TYR A 87 -2.06 1.43 6.84
N LEU A 88 -1.55 0.41 7.46
CA LEU A 88 -2.29 -0.56 8.27
C LEU A 88 -1.41 -1.02 9.44
N ASN A 89 -2.01 -1.77 10.37
CA ASN A 89 -1.29 -2.18 11.58
C ASN A 89 -0.60 -0.99 12.26
N ILE A 90 -1.34 0.11 12.41
CA ILE A 90 -0.85 1.37 12.98
C ILE A 90 -0.64 1.17 14.48
N LEU A 91 0.61 1.28 14.95
CA LEU A 91 1.06 1.05 16.31
C LEU A 91 1.67 2.34 16.90
N PRO A 92 0.86 3.29 17.39
CA PRO A 92 1.35 4.60 17.83
C PRO A 92 2.38 4.53 18.97
N LYS A 93 2.19 3.60 19.91
CA LYS A 93 3.10 3.40 21.06
C LYS A 93 4.50 2.95 20.62
N ASP A 94 4.55 2.12 19.57
CA ASP A 94 5.79 1.57 19.03
C ASP A 94 6.33 2.42 17.87
N ARG A 95 5.64 3.52 17.52
CA ARG A 95 5.98 4.38 16.38
C ARG A 95 6.25 3.57 15.11
N GLY A 96 5.39 2.57 14.87
CA GLY A 96 5.46 1.63 13.75
C GLY A 96 4.15 1.56 12.97
N LEU A 97 4.26 1.22 11.71
CA LEU A 97 3.11 0.92 10.85
C LEU A 97 3.53 0.00 9.69
N GLU A 98 2.56 -0.52 8.97
CA GLU A 98 2.79 -1.28 7.74
C GLU A 98 2.27 -0.48 6.54
N ILE A 99 3.01 -0.50 5.42
CA ILE A 99 2.49 -0.07 4.12
C ILE A 99 2.09 -1.32 3.34
N GLY A 100 0.80 -1.45 3.05
CA GLY A 100 0.27 -2.64 2.38
C GLY A 100 -1.03 -2.40 1.64
N GLY A 101 -1.74 -3.48 1.27
CA GLY A 101 -2.96 -3.40 0.48
C GLY A 101 -2.76 -2.68 -0.86
N THR A 102 -1.54 -2.74 -1.41
CA THR A 102 -1.14 -1.97 -2.59
C THR A 102 -1.46 -2.73 -3.87
N TRP A 103 -2.19 -2.10 -4.76
CA TRP A 103 -2.44 -2.58 -6.12
C TRP A 103 -2.63 -1.41 -7.09
N TYR A 104 -2.35 -1.64 -8.36
CA TYR A 104 -2.50 -0.66 -9.43
C TYR A 104 -3.10 -1.32 -10.66
N GLY A 105 -3.94 -0.57 -11.38
CA GLY A 105 -4.44 -0.96 -12.69
C GLY A 105 -3.28 -1.26 -13.67
N LEU A 106 -3.56 -2.10 -14.68
CA LEU A 106 -2.53 -2.60 -15.60
C LEU A 106 -1.75 -1.47 -16.29
N ASP A 107 -2.44 -0.39 -16.70
CA ASP A 107 -1.85 0.77 -17.37
C ASP A 107 -0.80 1.50 -16.51
N PHE A 108 -0.90 1.37 -15.19
CA PHE A 108 -0.04 2.08 -14.24
C PHE A 108 1.08 1.20 -13.65
N GLN A 109 1.11 -0.08 -14.04
CA GLN A 109 2.16 -1.01 -13.62
C GLN A 109 3.42 -0.76 -14.46
N ARG A 110 4.62 -0.93 -13.84
CA ARG A 110 5.93 -0.66 -14.47
C ARG A 110 6.12 0.80 -14.89
N THR A 111 5.40 1.70 -14.24
CA THR A 111 5.54 3.17 -14.36
C THR A 111 6.13 3.74 -13.07
N PRO A 112 6.43 5.05 -13.00
CA PRO A 112 6.86 5.71 -11.76
C PRO A 112 5.85 5.66 -10.61
N VAL A 113 4.57 5.39 -10.88
CA VAL A 113 3.45 5.44 -9.92
C VAL A 113 3.78 4.72 -8.61
N ASN A 114 4.12 3.42 -8.65
CA ASN A 114 4.41 2.68 -7.42
C ASN A 114 5.62 3.24 -6.66
N THR A 115 6.66 3.65 -7.38
CA THR A 115 7.87 4.19 -6.76
C THR A 115 7.57 5.50 -6.03
N GLU A 116 6.82 6.40 -6.67
CA GLU A 116 6.47 7.67 -6.06
C GLU A 116 5.45 7.52 -4.92
N CYS A 117 4.44 6.65 -5.06
CA CYS A 117 3.54 6.34 -3.94
C CYS A 117 4.33 5.87 -2.70
N LYS A 118 5.29 4.96 -2.87
CA LYS A 118 6.13 4.49 -1.76
C LYS A 118 7.04 5.60 -1.22
N TYR A 119 7.61 6.42 -2.08
CA TYR A 119 8.40 7.59 -1.67
C TYR A 119 7.57 8.55 -0.79
N LEU A 120 6.37 8.91 -1.22
CA LEU A 120 5.48 9.81 -0.49
C LEU A 120 5.06 9.24 0.87
N LEU A 121 4.63 7.97 0.88
CA LEU A 121 4.22 7.30 2.12
C LEU A 121 5.39 7.16 3.11
N LEU A 122 6.56 6.74 2.63
CA LEU A 122 7.75 6.58 3.49
C LEU A 122 8.24 7.93 4.02
N THR A 123 8.23 8.98 3.18
CA THR A 123 8.55 10.35 3.60
C THR A 123 7.62 10.80 4.72
N HIS A 124 6.30 10.63 4.54
CA HIS A 124 5.34 11.00 5.57
C HIS A 124 5.52 10.17 6.85
N ALA A 125 5.73 8.86 6.73
CA ALA A 125 5.93 7.98 7.87
C ALA A 125 7.18 8.37 8.70
N PHE A 126 8.32 8.57 8.07
CA PHE A 126 9.56 8.84 8.79
C PHE A 126 9.73 10.31 9.19
N GLU A 127 9.37 11.25 8.32
CA GLU A 127 9.66 12.68 8.54
C GLU A 127 8.54 13.40 9.30
N THR A 128 7.28 13.01 9.09
CA THR A 128 6.12 13.63 9.76
C THR A 128 5.67 12.83 10.97
N LEU A 129 5.38 11.54 10.79
CA LEU A 129 4.89 10.67 11.87
C LEU A 129 6.01 10.21 12.81
N ARG A 130 7.29 10.37 12.39
CA ARG A 130 8.46 9.94 13.17
C ARG A 130 8.46 8.44 13.50
N CYS A 131 8.01 7.63 12.54
CA CYS A 131 8.12 6.18 12.66
C CYS A 131 9.58 5.77 12.86
N ILE A 132 9.81 4.78 13.69
CA ILE A 132 11.13 4.12 13.81
C ILE A 132 11.23 2.89 12.91
N ARG A 133 10.07 2.39 12.46
CA ARG A 133 9.95 1.20 11.61
C ARG A 133 8.73 1.30 10.71
N VAL A 134 8.92 1.02 9.43
CA VAL A 134 7.85 0.79 8.46
C VAL A 134 7.96 -0.64 7.93
N GLN A 135 6.91 -1.43 8.12
CA GLN A 135 6.82 -2.81 7.67
C GLN A 135 6.20 -2.89 6.28
N LEU A 136 6.60 -3.89 5.51
CA LEU A 136 5.93 -4.33 4.29
C LEU A 136 5.80 -5.86 4.33
N LYS A 137 4.74 -6.38 3.72
CA LYS A 137 4.48 -7.82 3.74
C LYS A 137 3.86 -8.25 2.41
N THR A 138 4.23 -9.43 1.94
CA THR A 138 3.62 -10.02 0.75
C THR A 138 3.51 -11.53 0.88
N ASP A 139 2.72 -12.14 0.00
CA ASP A 139 2.65 -13.59 -0.17
C ASP A 139 3.99 -14.12 -0.69
N LEU A 140 4.45 -15.25 -0.17
CA LEU A 140 5.69 -15.91 -0.62
C LEU A 140 5.63 -16.25 -2.11
N LEU A 141 4.46 -16.57 -2.64
CA LEU A 141 4.25 -16.86 -4.06
C LEU A 141 4.20 -15.61 -4.95
N ASN A 142 4.05 -14.41 -4.36
CA ASN A 142 4.03 -13.16 -5.12
C ASN A 142 5.44 -12.60 -5.31
N GLU A 143 6.26 -13.28 -6.14
CA GLU A 143 7.63 -12.86 -6.43
C GLU A 143 7.71 -11.43 -6.98
N ARG A 144 6.70 -11.01 -7.77
CA ARG A 144 6.65 -9.65 -8.31
C ARG A 144 6.58 -8.61 -7.20
N SER A 145 5.76 -8.85 -6.20
CA SER A 145 5.66 -7.96 -5.03
C SER A 145 6.95 -7.99 -4.21
N GLN A 146 7.57 -9.17 -4.00
CA GLN A 146 8.84 -9.28 -3.30
C GLN A 146 9.90 -8.41 -3.97
N LYS A 147 10.10 -8.56 -5.30
CA LYS A 147 11.05 -7.74 -6.08
C LYS A 147 10.74 -6.24 -6.01
N ALA A 148 9.45 -5.87 -6.01
CA ALA A 148 9.05 -4.46 -5.88
C ALA A 148 9.37 -3.89 -4.49
N ILE A 149 9.21 -4.68 -3.43
CA ILE A 149 9.53 -4.31 -2.05
C ILE A 149 11.05 -4.19 -1.87
N GLU A 150 11.83 -5.15 -2.36
CA GLU A 150 13.29 -5.10 -2.32
C GLU A 150 13.85 -3.91 -3.12
N ARG A 151 13.26 -3.61 -4.28
CA ARG A 151 13.66 -2.49 -5.15
C ARG A 151 13.53 -1.14 -4.47
N ILE A 152 12.63 -0.95 -3.54
CA ILE A 152 12.50 0.30 -2.77
C ILE A 152 13.46 0.36 -1.58
N GLY A 153 14.24 -0.68 -1.33
CA GLY A 153 15.27 -0.71 -0.29
C GLY A 153 14.84 -1.35 1.03
N ALA A 154 13.68 -2.03 1.07
CA ALA A 154 13.27 -2.76 2.25
C ALA A 154 14.11 -4.04 2.43
N ILE A 155 14.46 -4.34 3.68
CA ILE A 155 15.26 -5.51 4.06
C ILE A 155 14.32 -6.66 4.45
N LYS A 156 14.57 -7.85 3.89
CA LYS A 156 13.84 -9.07 4.23
C LYS A 156 14.21 -9.51 5.65
N GLU A 157 13.20 -9.79 6.47
CA GLU A 157 13.38 -10.22 7.86
C GLU A 157 13.06 -11.70 8.06
N GLY A 158 12.15 -12.26 7.27
CA GLY A 158 11.80 -13.65 7.40
C GLY A 158 10.52 -14.04 6.69
N VAL A 159 10.14 -15.31 6.87
CA VAL A 159 8.90 -15.90 6.35
C VAL A 159 8.12 -16.49 7.51
N LEU A 160 6.87 -16.06 7.66
CA LEU A 160 5.92 -16.72 8.55
C LEU A 160 5.14 -17.76 7.73
N ARG A 161 5.35 -19.04 8.06
CA ARG A 161 4.66 -20.15 7.41
C ARG A 161 3.23 -20.26 7.93
N ASN A 162 2.29 -20.61 7.05
CA ASN A 162 0.85 -20.73 7.34
C ASN A 162 0.31 -19.50 8.10
N HIS A 163 0.76 -18.29 7.68
CA HIS A 163 0.49 -17.06 8.41
C HIS A 163 -0.99 -16.64 8.31
N MET A 164 -1.62 -16.90 7.18
CA MET A 164 -3.00 -16.50 6.90
C MET A 164 -3.70 -17.57 6.07
N ILE A 165 -5.03 -17.58 6.11
CA ILE A 165 -5.86 -18.39 5.21
C ILE A 165 -6.47 -17.44 4.19
N LEU A 166 -6.26 -17.69 2.91
CA LEU A 166 -6.87 -16.95 1.82
C LEU A 166 -8.31 -17.39 1.60
N PRO A 167 -9.14 -16.58 0.91
CA PRO A 167 -10.54 -16.90 0.66
C PRO A 167 -10.79 -18.19 -0.10
N ASP A 168 -9.81 -18.64 -0.90
CA ASP A 168 -9.82 -19.94 -1.59
C ASP A 168 -9.44 -21.12 -0.71
N GLY A 169 -9.16 -20.89 0.59
CA GLY A 169 -8.74 -21.89 1.56
C GLY A 169 -7.24 -22.18 1.57
N ARG A 170 -6.45 -21.58 0.69
CA ARG A 170 -4.99 -21.75 0.65
C ARG A 170 -4.33 -21.14 1.88
N TYR A 171 -3.42 -21.89 2.50
CA TYR A 171 -2.55 -21.37 3.55
C TYR A 171 -1.46 -20.51 2.90
N ARG A 172 -1.41 -19.25 3.33
CA ARG A 172 -0.46 -18.27 2.83
C ARG A 172 0.74 -18.19 3.74
N ASP A 173 1.93 -18.43 3.19
CA ASP A 173 3.18 -18.01 3.80
C ASP A 173 3.41 -16.53 3.48
N SER A 174 3.79 -15.74 4.47
CA SER A 174 4.02 -14.31 4.29
C SER A 174 5.47 -13.96 4.49
N VAL A 175 6.04 -13.26 3.51
CA VAL A 175 7.39 -12.69 3.60
C VAL A 175 7.31 -11.30 4.19
N PHE A 176 8.07 -11.07 5.25
CA PHE A 176 8.15 -9.81 5.97
C PHE A 176 9.40 -9.04 5.61
N TYR A 177 9.23 -7.74 5.43
CA TYR A 177 10.28 -6.77 5.14
C TYR A 177 10.11 -5.54 6.03
N SER A 178 11.18 -4.80 6.23
CA SER A 178 11.11 -3.50 6.90
C SER A 178 12.08 -2.48 6.32
N ILE A 179 11.80 -1.22 6.63
CA ILE A 179 12.73 -0.09 6.53
C ILE A 179 12.74 0.57 7.90
N LEU A 180 13.93 0.86 8.43
CA LEU A 180 14.11 1.53 9.71
C LEU A 180 14.45 3.01 9.51
N ASP A 181 14.19 3.83 10.55
CA ASP A 181 14.49 5.27 10.54
C ASP A 181 15.96 5.57 10.21
N LYS A 182 16.88 4.78 10.77
CA LYS A 182 18.32 4.89 10.48
C LYS A 182 18.72 4.58 9.03
N GLU A 183 17.87 3.87 8.29
CA GLU A 183 18.09 3.48 6.89
C GLU A 183 17.45 4.48 5.92
N TRP A 184 16.47 5.27 6.43
CA TRP A 184 15.63 6.13 5.59
C TRP A 184 16.44 7.10 4.73
N GLY A 185 17.48 7.70 5.26
CA GLY A 185 18.30 8.65 4.48
C GLY A 185 18.89 8.04 3.21
N THR A 186 19.34 6.79 3.26
CA THR A 186 19.86 6.06 2.10
C THR A 186 18.73 5.62 1.16
N VAL A 187 17.65 5.08 1.71
CA VAL A 187 16.47 4.65 0.95
C VAL A 187 15.86 5.83 0.20
N LYS A 188 15.72 6.98 0.85
CA LYS A 188 15.19 8.22 0.25
C LYS A 188 15.98 8.62 -0.99
N LYS A 189 17.30 8.77 -0.87
CA LYS A 189 18.19 9.11 -2.00
C LYS A 189 18.06 8.14 -3.17
N ASN A 190 17.94 6.84 -2.88
CA ASN A 190 17.79 5.82 -3.91
C ASN A 190 16.42 5.90 -4.62
N LEU A 191 15.36 6.25 -3.90
CA LEU A 191 14.03 6.47 -4.48
C LEU A 191 13.99 7.73 -5.34
N GLU A 192 14.57 8.83 -4.86
CA GLU A 192 14.72 10.09 -5.62
C GLU A 192 15.47 9.86 -6.93
N ALA A 193 16.60 9.15 -6.89
CA ALA A 193 17.35 8.80 -8.10
C ALA A 193 16.57 7.92 -9.09
N LYS A 194 15.62 7.11 -8.62
CA LYS A 194 14.73 6.32 -9.50
C LYS A 194 13.62 7.16 -10.13
N LEU A 195 13.18 8.23 -9.47
CA LEU A 195 12.13 9.14 -9.95
C LEU A 195 12.64 10.20 -10.91
N THR A 196 13.94 10.41 -10.99
CA THR A 196 14.58 11.36 -11.93
C THR A 196 15.00 10.73 -13.27
N ARG A 197 14.86 9.41 -13.41
CA ARG A 197 15.13 8.66 -14.65
C ARG A 197 13.87 8.54 -15.51
#